data_f4c9d8e9cc25fd2f4a28946430af199c
#
_entry.id   f4c9d8e9cc25fd2f4a28946430af199c
#
_cell.length_a   1.000
_cell.length_b   1.000
_cell.length_c   1.000
_cell.angle_alpha   90.00
_cell.angle_beta   90.00
_cell.angle_gamma   90.00
#
_symmetry.space_group_name_H-M   'P 1'
#
loop_
_entity.id
_entity.type
_entity.pdbx_description
1 polymer ?
#
loop_
_entity_poly.entity_id
_entity_poly.type
_entity_poly.pdbx_seq_one_letter_code
_entity_poly.pdbx_strand_id
1 'polypeptide(L)'
;MADEQEKVNQFALPHGLTGRLAGRLMAVVNADMERAAVSALDLEGDERVLEVGFGPGVGIRLLSGRLPRGVVEGIDPSGVMLTQAVRRNRKAVAQGRVELRLGTSAHLPWPDGRFDAVVSVNNVQEWPSLASDLAEVRRVLEEHGQLSIAVHEWVAKHARDRGDEDRPYAEHLVNALERAGFRGVEGTRRRARSGRALYFTARR
;
A
#
# COMPACT_ATOMS: atom_id res chain seq x y z
N MET A 1 7.14 26.26 10.62
CA MET A 1 7.47 24.91 11.16
C MET A 1 6.21 24.16 11.67
N ALA A 2 5.34 24.72 12.52
CA ALA A 2 4.10 24.07 12.96
C ALA A 2 3.10 23.84 11.80
N ASP A 3 2.96 24.78 10.88
CA ASP A 3 2.01 24.72 9.73
C ASP A 3 2.42 23.67 8.66
N GLU A 4 3.72 23.39 8.49
CA GLU A 4 4.20 22.32 7.60
C GLU A 4 4.04 20.93 8.21
N GLN A 5 4.25 20.82 9.53
CA GLN A 5 4.05 19.57 10.27
C GLN A 5 2.57 19.16 10.30
N GLU A 6 1.66 20.14 10.38
CA GLU A 6 0.21 19.91 10.33
C GLU A 6 -0.25 19.50 8.92
N LYS A 7 0.35 20.04 7.86
CA LYS A 7 0.09 19.62 6.48
C LYS A 7 0.58 18.21 6.19
N VAL A 8 1.74 17.82 6.68
CA VAL A 8 2.27 16.44 6.56
C VAL A 8 1.35 15.47 7.30
N ASN A 9 0.88 15.80 8.51
CA ASN A 9 -0.07 14.96 9.26
C ASN A 9 -1.43 14.78 8.56
N GLN A 10 -1.90 15.76 7.81
CA GLN A 10 -3.16 15.68 7.05
C GLN A 10 -3.07 14.74 5.84
N PHE A 11 -1.88 14.56 5.26
CA PHE A 11 -1.67 13.56 4.19
C PHE A 11 -1.48 12.14 4.76
N ALA A 12 -0.88 12.01 5.93
CA ALA A 12 -0.66 10.73 6.60
C ALA A 12 -1.94 10.18 7.28
N LEU A 13 -2.73 11.06 7.94
CA LEU A 13 -3.96 10.71 8.65
C LEU A 13 -5.06 11.76 8.39
N PRO A 14 -5.73 11.72 7.22
CA PRO A 14 -6.75 12.70 6.88
C PRO A 14 -7.98 12.62 7.80
N HIS A 15 -8.38 13.75 8.38
CA HIS A 15 -9.54 13.86 9.27
C HIS A 15 -10.59 14.86 8.74
N GLY A 16 -11.87 14.65 9.02
CA GLY A 16 -12.95 15.58 8.75
C GLY A 16 -13.18 15.93 7.27
N LEU A 17 -13.61 17.17 6.99
CA LEU A 17 -13.91 17.65 5.63
C LEU A 17 -12.65 17.83 4.79
N THR A 18 -11.55 18.26 5.38
CA THR A 18 -10.24 18.40 4.73
C THR A 18 -9.71 17.04 4.30
N GLY A 19 -9.87 15.99 5.12
CA GLY A 19 -9.53 14.63 4.76
C GLY A 19 -10.32 14.08 3.59
N ARG A 20 -11.58 14.50 3.43
CA ARG A 20 -12.40 14.11 2.25
C ARG A 20 -11.84 14.69 0.95
N LEU A 21 -11.40 15.94 0.98
CA LEU A 21 -10.81 16.59 -0.19
C LEU A 21 -9.42 16.02 -0.50
N ALA A 22 -8.61 15.81 0.54
CA ALA A 22 -7.30 15.17 0.42
C ALA A 22 -7.41 13.76 -0.23
N GLY A 23 -8.35 12.92 0.21
CA GLY A 23 -8.58 11.62 -0.38
C GLY A 23 -8.99 11.65 -1.86
N ARG A 24 -9.76 12.68 -2.29
CA ARG A 24 -10.07 12.85 -3.71
C ARG A 24 -8.84 13.24 -4.54
N LEU A 25 -8.01 14.12 -4.01
CA LEU A 25 -6.76 14.52 -4.65
C LEU A 25 -5.79 13.34 -4.73
N MET A 26 -5.60 12.61 -3.64
CA MET A 26 -4.78 11.40 -3.59
C MET A 26 -5.24 10.36 -4.62
N ALA A 27 -6.56 10.17 -4.78
CA ALA A 27 -7.12 9.25 -5.75
C ALA A 27 -6.73 9.59 -7.20
N VAL A 28 -6.56 10.87 -7.54
CA VAL A 28 -6.14 11.31 -8.87
C VAL A 28 -4.62 11.23 -9.03
N VAL A 29 -3.90 11.67 -8.00
CA VAL A 29 -2.42 11.74 -7.98
C VAL A 29 -1.80 10.36 -8.04
N ASN A 30 -2.38 9.38 -7.33
CA ASN A 30 -1.81 8.03 -7.19
C ASN A 30 -2.35 7.02 -8.22
N ALA A 31 -3.36 7.38 -9.03
CA ALA A 31 -4.07 6.43 -9.88
C ALA A 31 -3.20 5.68 -10.91
N ASP A 32 -2.15 6.28 -11.39
CA ASP A 32 -1.20 5.63 -12.30
C ASP A 32 -0.21 4.72 -11.56
N MET A 33 0.20 5.11 -10.36
CA MET A 33 1.02 4.28 -9.48
C MET A 33 0.27 3.03 -9.01
N GLU A 34 -1.00 3.20 -8.61
CA GLU A 34 -1.90 2.09 -8.27
C GLU A 34 -2.02 1.09 -9.44
N ARG A 35 -2.25 1.61 -10.66
CA ARG A 35 -2.29 0.73 -11.85
C ARG A 35 -0.97 0.01 -12.08
N ALA A 36 0.15 0.72 -11.94
CA ALA A 36 1.47 0.12 -12.15
C ALA A 36 1.77 -0.95 -11.08
N ALA A 37 1.48 -0.68 -9.80
CA ALA A 37 1.69 -1.62 -8.71
C ALA A 37 0.81 -2.88 -8.87
N VAL A 38 -0.49 -2.70 -9.20
CA VAL A 38 -1.40 -3.82 -9.45
C VAL A 38 -1.02 -4.61 -10.71
N SER A 39 -0.51 -3.92 -11.74
CA SER A 39 -0.08 -4.59 -13.00
C SER A 39 1.25 -5.33 -12.86
N ALA A 40 2.01 -5.06 -11.81
CA ALA A 40 3.25 -5.79 -11.50
C ALA A 40 2.99 -7.13 -10.81
N LEU A 41 1.75 -7.36 -10.34
CA LEU A 41 1.31 -8.64 -9.80
C LEU A 41 0.84 -9.57 -10.93
N ASP A 42 1.26 -10.80 -10.86
CA ASP A 42 0.87 -11.88 -11.77
C ASP A 42 -0.41 -12.54 -11.24
N LEU A 43 -1.57 -12.02 -11.69
CA LEU A 43 -2.89 -12.39 -11.17
C LEU A 43 -3.72 -13.07 -12.25
N GLU A 44 -4.27 -14.25 -11.95
CA GLU A 44 -5.12 -15.07 -12.82
C GLU A 44 -6.64 -14.83 -12.60
N GLY A 45 -7.00 -14.13 -11.50
CA GLY A 45 -8.35 -13.63 -11.28
C GLY A 45 -9.14 -14.29 -10.15
N ASP A 46 -8.55 -15.19 -9.38
CA ASP A 46 -9.18 -15.88 -8.23
C ASP A 46 -8.38 -15.77 -6.93
N GLU A 47 -7.31 -14.97 -6.94
CA GLU A 47 -6.43 -14.76 -5.81
C GLU A 47 -7.11 -14.01 -4.67
N ARG A 48 -6.52 -14.15 -3.49
CA ARG A 48 -6.75 -13.30 -2.31
C ARG A 48 -5.65 -12.27 -2.21
N VAL A 49 -6.00 -11.01 -2.39
CA VAL A 49 -5.03 -9.92 -2.39
C VAL A 49 -5.32 -8.97 -1.23
N LEU A 50 -4.28 -8.61 -0.48
CA LEU A 50 -4.33 -7.61 0.56
C LEU A 50 -3.75 -6.28 0.04
N GLU A 51 -4.47 -5.18 0.27
CA GLU A 51 -3.92 -3.82 0.13
C GLU A 51 -3.65 -3.22 1.50
N VAL A 52 -2.39 -2.88 1.78
CA VAL A 52 -1.96 -2.20 3.01
C VAL A 52 -1.87 -0.70 2.76
N GLY A 53 -2.72 0.07 3.45
CA GLY A 53 -2.87 1.51 3.24
C GLY A 53 -3.73 1.83 2.01
N PHE A 54 -4.94 1.30 1.97
CA PHE A 54 -5.83 1.41 0.79
C PHE A 54 -6.31 2.84 0.48
N GLY A 55 -6.10 3.81 1.39
CA GLY A 55 -6.52 5.19 1.21
C GLY A 55 -7.97 5.31 0.74
N PRO A 56 -8.26 6.14 -0.28
CA PRO A 56 -9.63 6.31 -0.81
C PRO A 56 -10.13 5.12 -1.65
N GLY A 57 -9.40 3.99 -1.69
CA GLY A 57 -9.80 2.72 -2.31
C GLY A 57 -9.71 2.66 -3.84
N VAL A 58 -8.71 3.32 -4.42
CA VAL A 58 -8.44 3.23 -5.87
C VAL A 58 -7.83 1.89 -6.23
N GLY A 59 -6.80 1.45 -5.49
CA GLY A 59 -6.16 0.15 -5.66
C GLY A 59 -7.14 -0.99 -5.43
N ILE A 60 -7.96 -0.94 -4.35
CA ILE A 60 -9.06 -1.87 -4.10
C ILE A 60 -9.97 -2.03 -5.34
N ARG A 61 -10.31 -0.91 -5.99
CA ARG A 61 -11.16 -0.95 -7.20
C ARG A 61 -10.47 -1.62 -8.39
N LEU A 62 -9.19 -1.36 -8.57
CA LEU A 62 -8.40 -1.97 -9.64
C LEU A 62 -8.25 -3.47 -9.42
N LEU A 63 -7.89 -3.86 -8.20
CA LEU A 63 -7.78 -5.26 -7.78
C LEU A 63 -9.10 -6.01 -7.95
N SER A 64 -10.20 -5.49 -7.41
CA SER A 64 -11.51 -6.13 -7.53
C SER A 64 -12.01 -6.26 -8.98
N GLY A 65 -11.52 -5.39 -9.87
CA GLY A 65 -11.78 -5.50 -11.31
C GLY A 65 -10.95 -6.59 -12.00
N ARG A 66 -9.75 -6.86 -11.50
CA ARG A 66 -8.87 -7.93 -12.01
C ARG A 66 -9.17 -9.30 -11.44
N LEU A 67 -9.87 -9.35 -10.31
CA LEU A 67 -10.16 -10.57 -9.54
C LEU A 67 -11.66 -10.93 -9.60
N PRO A 68 -12.21 -11.34 -10.73
CA PRO A 68 -13.65 -11.63 -10.86
C PRO A 68 -14.13 -12.79 -9.98
N ARG A 69 -13.22 -13.72 -9.63
CA ARG A 69 -13.47 -14.88 -8.75
C ARG A 69 -12.72 -14.78 -7.41
N GLY A 70 -11.77 -13.82 -7.30
CA GLY A 70 -10.93 -13.62 -6.13
C GLY A 70 -11.54 -12.67 -5.11
N VAL A 71 -10.79 -12.42 -4.05
CA VAL A 71 -11.17 -11.56 -2.93
C VAL A 71 -10.09 -10.51 -2.68
N VAL A 72 -10.51 -9.28 -2.46
CA VAL A 72 -9.63 -8.18 -2.07
C VAL A 72 -9.93 -7.82 -0.62
N GLU A 73 -8.92 -7.91 0.22
CA GLU A 73 -8.98 -7.42 1.59
C GLU A 73 -8.09 -6.17 1.72
N GLY A 74 -8.42 -5.27 2.66
CA GLY A 74 -7.64 -4.05 2.82
C GLY A 74 -7.62 -3.57 4.26
N ILE A 75 -6.51 -2.90 4.64
CA ILE A 75 -6.33 -2.27 5.94
C ILE A 75 -5.81 -0.84 5.80
N ASP A 76 -6.38 0.08 6.58
CA ASP A 76 -5.98 1.49 6.60
C ASP A 76 -6.29 2.08 7.98
N PRO A 77 -5.43 2.93 8.55
CA PRO A 77 -5.68 3.51 9.87
C PRO A 77 -6.75 4.61 9.88
N SER A 78 -7.16 5.13 8.73
CA SER A 78 -8.08 6.28 8.64
C SER A 78 -9.54 5.86 8.42
N GLY A 79 -10.42 6.17 9.38
CA GLY A 79 -11.88 5.97 9.24
C GLY A 79 -12.50 6.79 8.10
N VAL A 80 -11.90 7.93 7.75
CA VAL A 80 -12.32 8.75 6.59
C VAL A 80 -12.01 8.02 5.30
N MET A 81 -10.81 7.41 5.20
CA MET A 81 -10.43 6.61 4.03
C MET A 81 -11.30 5.35 3.91
N LEU A 82 -11.53 4.64 5.01
CA LEU A 82 -12.43 3.49 5.04
C LEU A 82 -13.82 3.85 4.48
N THR A 83 -14.41 4.95 4.94
CA THR A 83 -15.72 5.41 4.45
C THR A 83 -15.70 5.70 2.94
N GLN A 84 -14.64 6.34 2.44
CA GLN A 84 -14.50 6.65 1.01
C GLN A 84 -14.26 5.38 0.17
N ALA A 85 -13.44 4.48 0.65
CA ALA A 85 -13.11 3.22 -0.03
C ALA A 85 -14.34 2.30 -0.13
N VAL A 86 -15.11 2.13 0.96
CA VAL A 86 -16.38 1.38 0.96
C VAL A 86 -17.37 1.98 -0.04
N ARG A 87 -17.54 3.30 -0.03
CA ARG A 87 -18.44 3.99 -0.98
C ARG A 87 -18.00 3.79 -2.44
N ARG A 88 -16.69 3.88 -2.72
CA ARG A 88 -16.13 3.70 -4.06
C ARG A 88 -16.33 2.28 -4.57
N ASN A 89 -16.20 1.31 -3.68
CA ASN A 89 -16.22 -0.12 -3.99
C ASN A 89 -17.53 -0.82 -3.60
N ARG A 90 -18.62 -0.04 -3.35
CA ARG A 90 -19.88 -0.53 -2.78
C ARG A 90 -20.44 -1.79 -3.45
N LYS A 91 -20.26 -1.93 -4.76
CA LYS A 91 -20.72 -3.11 -5.51
C LYS A 91 -19.95 -4.38 -5.10
N ALA A 92 -18.62 -4.30 -5.09
CA ALA A 92 -17.75 -5.42 -4.72
C ALA A 92 -17.88 -5.76 -3.23
N VAL A 93 -18.05 -4.75 -2.37
CA VAL A 93 -18.35 -4.94 -0.93
C VAL A 93 -19.67 -5.67 -0.73
N ALA A 94 -20.73 -5.23 -1.40
CA ALA A 94 -22.06 -5.88 -1.31
C ALA A 94 -22.06 -7.32 -1.85
N GLN A 95 -21.14 -7.65 -2.75
CA GLN A 95 -20.95 -9.01 -3.29
C GLN A 95 -20.02 -9.88 -2.43
N GLY A 96 -19.50 -9.38 -1.30
CA GLY A 96 -18.54 -10.10 -0.46
C GLY A 96 -17.14 -10.28 -1.09
N ARG A 97 -16.83 -9.59 -2.21
CA ARG A 97 -15.53 -9.67 -2.89
C ARG A 97 -14.50 -8.65 -2.39
N VAL A 98 -14.95 -7.70 -1.57
CA VAL A 98 -14.08 -6.70 -0.94
C VAL A 98 -14.42 -6.60 0.53
N GLU A 99 -13.41 -6.75 1.39
CA GLU A 99 -13.50 -6.54 2.83
C GLU A 99 -12.44 -5.53 3.28
N LEU A 100 -12.87 -4.45 3.96
CA LEU A 100 -12.00 -3.36 4.39
C LEU A 100 -12.07 -3.19 5.90
N ARG A 101 -10.90 -3.04 6.54
CA ARG A 101 -10.76 -2.93 8.00
C ARG A 101 -9.94 -1.70 8.40
N LEU A 102 -10.19 -1.20 9.60
CA LEU A 102 -9.29 -0.25 10.27
C LEU A 102 -8.14 -1.00 10.92
N GLY A 103 -6.93 -0.45 10.78
CA GLY A 103 -5.72 -0.99 11.39
C GLY A 103 -4.46 -0.52 10.69
N THR A 104 -3.32 -1.07 11.09
CA THR A 104 -1.99 -0.66 10.62
C THR A 104 -1.20 -1.86 10.12
N SER A 105 -0.11 -1.61 9.40
CA SER A 105 0.87 -2.61 8.96
C SER A 105 1.55 -3.36 10.10
N ALA A 106 1.69 -2.72 11.26
CA ALA A 106 2.37 -3.30 12.42
C ALA A 106 1.68 -4.52 13.04
N HIS A 107 0.39 -4.69 12.78
CA HIS A 107 -0.39 -5.85 13.20
C HIS A 107 -1.51 -6.14 12.20
N LEU A 108 -1.31 -7.16 11.39
CA LEU A 108 -2.27 -7.58 10.38
C LEU A 108 -3.20 -8.67 10.96
N PRO A 109 -4.53 -8.41 11.07
CA PRO A 109 -5.47 -9.31 11.76
C PRO A 109 -5.88 -10.51 10.89
N TRP A 110 -4.93 -11.11 10.22
CA TRP A 110 -5.11 -12.30 9.39
C TRP A 110 -4.13 -13.39 9.77
N PRO A 111 -4.48 -14.67 9.55
CA PRO A 111 -3.58 -15.80 9.77
C PRO A 111 -2.40 -15.78 8.79
N ASP A 112 -1.39 -16.57 9.11
CA ASP A 112 -0.23 -16.84 8.26
C ASP A 112 -0.67 -17.44 6.92
N GLY A 113 -0.01 -17.02 5.83
CA GLY A 113 -0.23 -17.60 4.51
C GLY A 113 -1.63 -17.37 3.94
N ARG A 114 -2.28 -16.27 4.31
CA ARG A 114 -3.65 -15.94 3.89
C ARG A 114 -3.75 -15.44 2.45
N PHE A 115 -2.74 -14.73 1.96
CA PHE A 115 -2.81 -13.95 0.73
C PHE A 115 -1.81 -14.43 -0.32
N ASP A 116 -2.28 -14.53 -1.55
CA ASP A 116 -1.46 -14.80 -2.73
C ASP A 116 -0.61 -13.60 -3.11
N ALA A 117 -1.11 -12.38 -2.83
CA ALA A 117 -0.37 -11.15 -3.07
C ALA A 117 -0.70 -10.06 -2.05
N VAL A 118 0.30 -9.17 -1.81
CA VAL A 118 0.13 -7.93 -1.04
C VAL A 118 0.57 -6.76 -1.89
N VAL A 119 -0.19 -5.67 -1.83
CA VAL A 119 0.16 -4.39 -2.47
C VAL A 119 0.15 -3.25 -1.48
N SER A 120 1.05 -2.28 -1.64
CA SER A 120 1.08 -1.04 -0.87
C SER A 120 1.54 0.11 -1.74
N VAL A 121 0.72 1.18 -1.82
CA VAL A 121 1.03 2.36 -2.65
C VAL A 121 1.00 3.62 -1.81
N ASN A 122 2.12 4.35 -1.79
CA ASN A 122 2.31 5.56 -1.00
C ASN A 122 1.92 5.41 0.47
N ASN A 123 2.27 4.28 1.07
CA ASN A 123 1.97 3.98 2.47
C ASN A 123 3.21 3.50 3.24
N VAL A 124 4.11 2.73 2.61
CA VAL A 124 5.30 2.15 3.25
C VAL A 124 6.18 3.18 3.98
N GLN A 125 6.21 4.41 3.54
CA GLN A 125 6.96 5.50 4.18
C GLN A 125 6.36 5.95 5.53
N GLU A 126 5.10 5.59 5.79
CA GLU A 126 4.42 5.85 7.05
C GLU A 126 4.60 4.74 8.09
N TRP A 127 5.17 3.62 7.68
CA TRP A 127 5.37 2.48 8.57
C TRP A 127 6.38 2.82 9.66
N PRO A 128 6.05 2.57 10.95
CA PRO A 128 6.91 2.91 12.08
C PRO A 128 8.25 2.17 12.06
N SER A 129 8.23 0.93 11.57
CA SER A 129 9.42 0.07 11.48
C SER A 129 9.29 -0.85 10.28
N LEU A 130 10.11 -0.63 9.26
CA LEU A 130 10.12 -1.49 8.08
C LEU A 130 10.39 -2.95 8.44
N ALA A 131 11.24 -3.22 9.44
CA ALA A 131 11.58 -4.58 9.82
C ALA A 131 10.37 -5.36 10.36
N SER A 132 9.63 -4.80 11.33
CA SER A 132 8.46 -5.47 11.91
C SER A 132 7.28 -5.48 10.96
N ASP A 133 7.03 -4.38 10.25
CA ASP A 133 5.90 -4.27 9.33
C ASP A 133 6.06 -5.20 8.11
N LEU A 134 7.28 -5.32 7.57
CA LEU A 134 7.58 -6.27 6.50
C LEU A 134 7.52 -7.73 6.98
N ALA A 135 7.89 -8.00 8.23
CA ALA A 135 7.71 -9.33 8.82
C ALA A 135 6.22 -9.74 8.89
N GLU A 136 5.34 -8.80 9.28
CA GLU A 136 3.88 -9.02 9.27
C GLU A 136 3.34 -9.23 7.85
N VAL A 137 3.76 -8.40 6.88
CA VAL A 137 3.40 -8.59 5.47
C VAL A 137 3.85 -9.97 4.98
N ARG A 138 5.08 -10.36 5.30
CA ARG A 138 5.61 -11.67 4.92
C ARG A 138 4.87 -12.81 5.60
N ARG A 139 4.47 -12.65 6.86
CA ARG A 139 3.71 -13.65 7.62
C ARG A 139 2.38 -13.98 6.95
N VAL A 140 1.63 -12.94 6.53
CA VAL A 140 0.30 -13.13 5.94
C VAL A 140 0.33 -13.54 4.47
N LEU A 141 1.45 -13.36 3.75
CA LEU A 141 1.63 -13.90 2.41
C LEU A 141 1.75 -15.43 2.45
N GLU A 142 1.22 -16.13 1.47
CA GLU A 142 1.46 -17.56 1.26
C GLU A 142 2.91 -17.84 0.81
N GLU A 143 3.30 -19.09 0.80
CA GLU A 143 4.59 -19.50 0.23
C GLU A 143 4.61 -19.19 -1.28
N HIS A 144 5.59 -18.45 -1.74
CA HIS A 144 5.69 -17.88 -3.09
C HIS A 144 4.78 -16.67 -3.38
N GLY A 145 4.02 -16.20 -2.40
CA GLY A 145 3.17 -15.00 -2.51
C GLY A 145 3.95 -13.76 -2.95
N GLN A 146 3.28 -12.89 -3.68
CA GLN A 146 3.86 -11.73 -4.33
C GLN A 146 3.70 -10.46 -3.49
N LEU A 147 4.71 -9.59 -3.49
CA LEU A 147 4.64 -8.26 -2.92
C LEU A 147 4.89 -7.21 -4.01
N SER A 148 4.05 -6.17 -4.05
CA SER A 148 4.26 -5.00 -4.88
C SER A 148 4.15 -3.72 -4.05
N ILE A 149 5.19 -2.90 -4.06
CA ILE A 149 5.24 -1.61 -3.36
C ILE A 149 5.50 -0.50 -4.38
N ALA A 150 4.79 0.62 -4.25
CA ALA A 150 5.08 1.83 -4.98
C ALA A 150 5.10 3.05 -4.03
N VAL A 151 6.09 3.92 -4.17
CA VAL A 151 6.22 5.12 -3.36
C VAL A 151 6.78 6.29 -4.18
N HIS A 152 6.21 7.49 -4.00
CA HIS A 152 6.78 8.69 -4.60
C HIS A 152 8.15 9.03 -4.00
N GLU A 153 9.11 9.41 -4.85
CA GLU A 153 10.46 9.78 -4.39
C GLU A 153 10.43 10.97 -3.41
N TRP A 154 9.56 11.94 -3.64
CA TRP A 154 9.46 13.09 -2.75
C TRP A 154 8.85 12.74 -1.38
N VAL A 155 7.97 11.74 -1.33
CA VAL A 155 7.39 11.23 -0.07
C VAL A 155 8.40 10.36 0.66
N ALA A 156 9.15 9.54 -0.05
CA ALA A 156 10.20 8.69 0.49
C ALA A 156 11.26 9.48 1.30
N LYS A 157 11.50 10.74 0.94
CA LYS A 157 12.40 11.64 1.69
C LYS A 157 11.92 11.94 3.12
N HIS A 158 10.63 11.73 3.41
CA HIS A 158 10.01 11.99 4.70
C HIS A 158 9.55 10.69 5.38
N ALA A 159 10.06 9.54 4.95
CA ALA A 159 9.73 8.25 5.54
C ALA A 159 10.06 8.22 7.03
N ARG A 160 9.21 7.56 7.84
CA ARG A 160 9.40 7.42 9.30
C ARG A 160 10.60 6.55 9.63
N ASP A 161 10.74 5.43 8.92
CA ASP A 161 11.92 4.58 8.99
C ASP A 161 12.74 4.80 7.72
N ARG A 162 13.75 5.64 7.81
CA ARG A 162 14.65 5.97 6.71
C ARG A 162 15.96 5.19 6.74
N GLY A 163 16.22 4.50 7.85
CA GLY A 163 17.51 3.87 8.08
C GLY A 163 18.63 4.91 8.19
N ASP A 164 19.74 4.64 7.50
CA ASP A 164 20.88 5.55 7.39
C ASP A 164 20.53 6.75 6.48
N GLU A 165 20.63 7.97 7.02
CA GLU A 165 20.26 9.20 6.29
C GLU A 165 21.13 9.46 5.05
N ASP A 166 22.35 8.93 5.04
CA ASP A 166 23.28 9.04 3.91
C ASP A 166 22.95 8.10 2.76
N ARG A 167 22.03 7.15 2.95
CA ARG A 167 21.63 6.19 1.92
C ARG A 167 20.33 6.58 1.24
N PRO A 168 20.21 6.35 -0.09
CA PRO A 168 18.93 6.48 -0.78
C PRO A 168 17.86 5.57 -0.16
N TYR A 169 16.66 6.10 0.05
CA TYR A 169 15.54 5.32 0.60
C TYR A 169 15.25 4.03 -0.20
N ALA A 170 15.49 4.05 -1.50
CA ALA A 170 15.36 2.87 -2.34
C ALA A 170 16.27 1.72 -1.90
N GLU A 171 17.52 2.01 -1.56
CA GLU A 171 18.47 1.02 -1.06
C GLU A 171 18.08 0.54 0.34
N HIS A 172 17.62 1.45 1.21
CA HIS A 172 17.12 1.10 2.52
C HIS A 172 15.95 0.11 2.44
N LEU A 173 14.96 0.38 1.55
CA LEU A 173 13.81 -0.50 1.38
C LEU A 173 14.18 -1.86 0.77
N VAL A 174 15.08 -1.90 -0.22
CA VAL A 174 15.60 -3.18 -0.76
C VAL A 174 16.26 -4.01 0.35
N ASN A 175 17.18 -3.41 1.10
CA ASN A 175 17.86 -4.08 2.21
C ASN A 175 16.87 -4.56 3.30
N ALA A 176 15.83 -3.78 3.58
CA ALA A 176 14.81 -4.15 4.55
C ALA A 176 13.97 -5.35 4.05
N LEU A 177 13.60 -5.38 2.78
CA LEU A 177 12.90 -6.50 2.15
C LEU A 177 13.73 -7.79 2.21
N GLU A 178 15.00 -7.73 1.81
CA GLU A 178 15.91 -8.88 1.85
C GLU A 178 16.13 -9.41 3.28
N ARG A 179 16.33 -8.51 4.26
CA ARG A 179 16.46 -8.86 5.68
C ARG A 179 15.18 -9.46 6.26
N ALA A 180 14.01 -9.02 5.79
CA ALA A 180 12.74 -9.63 6.15
C ALA A 180 12.53 -11.01 5.52
N GLY A 181 13.43 -11.47 4.64
CA GLY A 181 13.42 -12.77 4.00
C GLY A 181 12.64 -12.84 2.69
N PHE A 182 12.34 -11.69 2.08
CA PHE A 182 11.82 -11.66 0.71
C PHE A 182 12.91 -11.99 -0.30
N ARG A 183 12.53 -12.61 -1.41
CA ARG A 183 13.42 -13.06 -2.49
C ARG A 183 13.06 -12.38 -3.81
N GLY A 184 14.01 -12.32 -4.75
CA GLY A 184 13.80 -11.72 -6.06
C GLY A 184 13.39 -10.25 -5.96
N VAL A 185 14.00 -9.50 -5.02
CA VAL A 185 13.69 -8.09 -4.82
C VAL A 185 14.17 -7.28 -6.02
N GLU A 186 13.24 -6.69 -6.74
CA GLU A 186 13.52 -5.82 -7.88
C GLU A 186 13.02 -4.40 -7.57
N GLY A 187 13.91 -3.43 -7.71
CA GLY A 187 13.60 -2.01 -7.54
C GLY A 187 13.72 -1.26 -8.88
N THR A 188 12.71 -0.51 -9.27
CA THR A 188 12.73 0.33 -10.47
C THR A 188 12.27 1.74 -10.18
N ARG A 189 12.86 2.71 -10.88
CA ARG A 189 12.45 4.11 -10.84
C ARG A 189 11.76 4.47 -12.14
N ARG A 190 10.52 4.98 -12.06
CA ARG A 190 9.75 5.39 -13.24
C ARG A 190 9.12 6.77 -13.03
N ARG A 191 8.77 7.43 -14.13
CA ARG A 191 8.00 8.68 -14.10
C ARG A 191 6.52 8.33 -13.95
N ALA A 192 5.90 8.84 -12.88
CA ALA A 192 4.46 8.89 -12.69
C ALA A 192 3.92 10.28 -13.06
N ARG A 193 2.61 10.44 -13.21
CA ARG A 193 2.01 11.76 -13.51
C ARG A 193 2.36 12.83 -12.48
N SER A 194 2.45 12.43 -11.24
CA SER A 194 2.75 13.28 -10.07
C SER A 194 4.24 13.42 -9.75
N GLY A 195 5.14 12.94 -10.62
CA GLY A 195 6.58 13.03 -10.42
C GLY A 195 7.29 11.69 -10.60
N ARG A 196 8.45 11.54 -9.97
CA ARG A 196 9.18 10.26 -9.96
C ARG A 196 8.65 9.37 -8.85
N ALA A 197 8.56 8.07 -9.14
CA ALA A 197 8.16 7.05 -8.19
C ALA A 197 9.10 5.83 -8.25
N LEU A 198 9.24 5.20 -7.11
CA LEU A 198 9.98 3.96 -6.90
C LEU A 198 8.97 2.82 -6.85
N TYR A 199 9.28 1.73 -7.51
CA TYR A 199 8.45 0.52 -7.55
C TYR A 199 9.33 -0.66 -7.16
N PHE A 200 8.79 -1.51 -6.31
CA PHE A 200 9.47 -2.71 -5.84
C PHE A 200 8.54 -3.91 -5.97
N THR A 201 9.10 -5.01 -6.45
CA THR A 201 8.45 -6.32 -6.42
C THR A 201 9.34 -7.32 -5.69
N ALA A 202 8.72 -8.27 -5.02
CA ALA A 202 9.42 -9.33 -4.31
C ALA A 202 8.49 -10.55 -4.14
N ARG A 203 9.06 -11.68 -3.73
CA ARG A 203 8.34 -12.90 -3.36
C ARG A 203 8.67 -13.31 -1.93
N ARG A 204 7.71 -13.96 -1.27
CA ARG A 204 7.93 -14.54 0.06
C ARG A 204 8.97 -15.65 0.03
#